data_7bc3fa0bfc181a77bbcc5c7fa14fd085
#
_entry.id   7bc3fa0bfc181a77bbcc5c7fa14fd085
#
_cell.length_a   1.000
_cell.length_b   1.000
_cell.length_c   1.000
_cell.angle_alpha   90.00
_cell.angle_beta   90.00
_cell.angle_gamma   90.00
#
_symmetry.space_group_name_H-M   'P 1'
#
loop_
_entity.id
_entity.type
_entity.pdbx_description
1 polymer ?
#
loop_
_entity_poly.entity_id
_entity_poly.type
_entity_poly.pdbx_seq_one_letter_code
_entity_poly.pdbx_strand_id
1 'polypeptide(L)'
;LGVRKIISIHEFDNAFGGNGIFMDFLNLGTRENSGGVPDIDINNPFGVIENLETPTGEFWTTYTCPEDGGLNTDGEPFSGYLFGEPGGELLTSYSTPGCLYTGFGGRPGGSTACYPQTRQCNARWMTPTGLYTYKKMMEMGFLFDIDHLEMEMKTQALELAEAQPIAYPFVSTHGNFGGTSIDQAKRILLNGGFIYPSNGSTKGFLEDMADLLDAYDDAMTENQVPLAERPLFGFGFGTDTNGLSEQTAPRGNAEITANPIQYPFTLFEGNEFSLLEDFSTVAGVEFEQPSITPPNSTEKSRTWHQDEDGNAHHGMLADWVQEIQLEGDEEHIRHLYNSAEAFLRTWERTEQAHSAITNAGGAAGEASEILRNAPVPDSPSQPLF
;
A
#
# COMPACT_ATOMS: atom_id res chain seq x y z
N LEU A 1 18.90 2.05 -16.51
CA LEU A 1 18.99 2.14 -15.05
C LEU A 1 18.48 0.88 -14.33
N GLY A 2 17.75 -0.02 -15.03
CA GLY A 2 17.31 -1.31 -14.47
C GLY A 2 16.11 -1.24 -13.53
N VAL A 3 15.40 -0.13 -13.45
CA VAL A 3 14.11 -0.05 -12.75
C VAL A 3 13.11 -0.96 -13.45
N ARG A 4 12.40 -1.80 -12.70
CA ARG A 4 11.44 -2.77 -13.21
C ARG A 4 10.05 -2.67 -12.59
N LYS A 5 9.96 -2.15 -11.38
CA LYS A 5 8.72 -1.96 -10.63
C LYS A 5 8.58 -0.49 -10.24
N ILE A 6 7.35 0.01 -10.23
CA ILE A 6 7.04 1.39 -9.90
C ILE A 6 5.70 1.49 -9.16
N ILE A 7 5.68 2.33 -8.13
CA ILE A 7 4.47 2.93 -7.56
C ILE A 7 4.31 4.27 -8.26
N SER A 8 3.20 4.48 -8.97
CA SER A 8 3.01 5.67 -9.81
C SER A 8 2.50 6.89 -9.05
N ILE A 9 1.78 6.64 -7.97
CA ILE A 9 1.24 7.64 -7.04
C ILE A 9 1.49 7.08 -5.64
N HIS A 10 1.97 7.91 -4.73
CA HIS A 10 2.16 7.49 -3.34
C HIS A 10 1.20 8.26 -2.44
N GLU A 11 1.63 9.35 -1.85
CA GLU A 11 0.85 10.06 -0.82
C GLU A 11 0.10 11.28 -1.33
N PHE A 12 0.38 11.72 -2.57
CA PHE A 12 -0.17 12.97 -3.10
C PHE A 12 -0.71 12.77 -4.51
N ASP A 13 -1.76 13.51 -4.85
CA ASP A 13 -2.22 13.63 -6.22
C ASP A 13 -1.07 14.09 -7.14
N ASN A 14 -1.04 13.53 -8.33
CA ASN A 14 -0.07 13.94 -9.34
C ASN A 14 -0.69 14.03 -10.74
N ALA A 15 0.15 14.16 -11.77
CA ALA A 15 -0.32 14.26 -13.14
C ALA A 15 -1.03 13.00 -13.67
N PHE A 16 -0.85 11.84 -13.02
CA PHE A 16 -1.43 10.58 -13.46
C PHE A 16 -2.82 10.32 -12.90
N GLY A 17 -3.10 10.83 -11.70
CA GLY A 17 -4.38 10.65 -11.01
C GLY A 17 -4.32 11.00 -9.54
N GLY A 18 -5.24 10.46 -8.77
CA GLY A 18 -5.38 10.69 -7.34
C GLY A 18 -4.91 9.53 -6.48
N ASN A 19 -4.41 9.87 -5.31
CA ASN A 19 -4.07 8.91 -4.27
C ASN A 19 -5.29 8.57 -3.40
N GLY A 20 -5.25 7.41 -2.76
CA GLY A 20 -6.16 7.06 -1.66
C GLY A 20 -5.94 8.00 -0.46
N ILE A 21 -7.03 8.47 0.12
CA ILE A 21 -6.97 9.37 1.27
C ILE A 21 -6.89 8.53 2.54
N PHE A 22 -5.76 8.57 3.23
CA PHE A 22 -5.56 7.82 4.49
C PHE A 22 -5.08 8.71 5.66
N MET A 23 -4.60 9.91 5.37
CA MET A 23 -4.21 10.90 6.36
C MET A 23 -4.55 12.31 5.86
N ASP A 24 -5.26 13.07 6.66
CA ASP A 24 -5.77 14.39 6.28
C ASP A 24 -4.68 15.43 6.02
N PHE A 25 -3.58 15.38 6.75
CA PHE A 25 -2.48 16.34 6.57
C PHE A 25 -1.76 16.21 5.21
N LEU A 26 -1.85 15.06 4.54
CA LEU A 26 -1.29 14.85 3.21
C LEU A 26 -1.99 15.73 2.15
N ASN A 27 -3.16 16.28 2.46
CA ASN A 27 -3.83 17.27 1.62
C ASN A 27 -2.98 18.55 1.40
N LEU A 28 -2.11 18.87 2.35
CA LEU A 28 -1.13 19.95 2.16
C LEU A 28 -0.11 19.59 1.08
N GLY A 29 0.36 18.35 1.08
CA GLY A 29 1.27 17.85 0.05
C GLY A 29 0.61 17.79 -1.32
N THR A 30 -0.66 17.39 -1.40
CA THR A 30 -1.44 17.46 -2.65
C THR A 30 -1.50 18.88 -3.19
N ARG A 31 -1.78 19.87 -2.34
CA ARG A 31 -1.78 21.27 -2.71
C ARG A 31 -0.42 21.74 -3.23
N GLU A 32 0.65 21.39 -2.54
CA GLU A 32 2.01 21.72 -2.97
C GLU A 32 2.36 21.09 -4.31
N ASN A 33 2.06 19.80 -4.46
CA ASN A 33 2.38 19.04 -5.66
C ASN A 33 1.57 19.51 -6.89
N SER A 34 0.37 20.07 -6.68
CA SER A 34 -0.46 20.66 -7.74
C SER A 34 -0.08 22.10 -8.08
N GLY A 35 0.98 22.65 -7.52
CA GLY A 35 1.55 23.97 -7.86
C GLY A 35 1.42 25.02 -6.76
N GLY A 36 0.87 24.65 -5.59
CA GLY A 36 0.89 25.53 -4.41
C GLY A 36 2.22 25.43 -3.71
N VAL A 37 3.18 26.25 -4.02
CA VAL A 37 4.47 26.28 -3.32
C VAL A 37 4.29 27.02 -2.00
N PRO A 38 4.52 26.39 -0.83
CA PRO A 38 4.77 27.15 0.39
C PRO A 38 6.16 27.77 0.29
N ASP A 39 6.26 29.07 0.44
CA ASP A 39 7.54 29.72 0.74
C ASP A 39 7.95 29.31 2.15
N ILE A 40 8.71 28.26 2.26
CA ILE A 40 9.36 27.89 3.51
C ILE A 40 10.61 28.77 3.64
N ASP A 41 10.61 29.72 4.57
CA ASP A 41 11.85 30.38 4.97
C ASP A 41 12.75 29.38 5.67
N ILE A 42 13.72 28.85 4.94
CA ILE A 42 14.70 27.88 5.43
C ILE A 42 15.49 28.40 6.65
N ASN A 43 15.52 29.73 6.87
CA ASN A 43 16.19 30.35 8.02
C ASN A 43 15.30 30.46 9.25
N ASN A 44 14.01 30.15 9.07
CA ASN A 44 13.06 30.11 10.16
C ASN A 44 12.20 28.84 10.04
N PRO A 45 12.68 27.69 10.53
CA PRO A 45 11.97 26.40 10.41
C PRO A 45 10.62 26.38 11.13
N PHE A 46 10.28 27.43 11.88
CA PHE A 46 8.96 27.69 12.46
C PHE A 46 8.31 28.94 11.86
N GLY A 47 8.90 29.54 10.88
CA GLY A 47 8.51 30.82 10.28
C GLY A 47 7.72 30.60 9.01
N VAL A 48 6.59 31.07 9.13
CA VAL A 48 5.47 31.40 8.27
C VAL A 48 5.82 31.63 6.81
N ILE A 49 5.01 31.01 6.01
CA ILE A 49 4.76 31.28 4.59
C ILE A 49 4.45 32.78 4.40
N GLU A 50 5.40 33.52 3.89
CA GLU A 50 5.17 34.88 3.38
C GLU A 50 4.93 34.80 1.88
N ASN A 51 3.83 35.42 1.42
CA ASN A 51 3.36 35.55 0.03
C ASN A 51 2.58 34.39 -0.57
N LEU A 52 1.41 34.16 -0.01
CA LEU A 52 0.31 33.49 -0.71
C LEU A 52 -0.49 34.48 -1.56
N GLU A 53 0.15 35.17 -2.50
CA GLU A 53 -0.60 36.11 -3.36
C GLU A 53 -1.46 35.41 -4.40
N THR A 54 -1.20 34.15 -4.74
CA THR A 54 -2.11 33.26 -5.48
C THR A 54 -1.69 31.80 -5.30
N PRO A 55 -2.29 31.06 -4.38
CA PRO A 55 -2.05 29.62 -4.35
C PRO A 55 -2.66 29.00 -5.61
N THR A 56 -1.79 28.53 -6.52
CA THR A 56 -2.21 27.78 -7.71
C THR A 56 -2.48 26.30 -7.40
N GLY A 57 -2.12 25.85 -6.20
CA GLY A 57 -2.29 24.47 -5.80
C GLY A 57 -3.70 24.16 -5.31
N GLU A 58 -4.16 22.97 -5.60
CA GLU A 58 -5.49 22.48 -5.28
C GLU A 58 -5.44 21.49 -4.14
N PHE A 59 -6.34 21.59 -3.19
CA PHE A 59 -6.61 20.55 -2.22
C PHE A 59 -7.37 19.39 -2.88
N TRP A 60 -7.42 18.25 -2.21
CA TRP A 60 -8.25 17.16 -2.67
C TRP A 60 -9.67 17.61 -2.96
N THR A 61 -10.15 17.21 -4.12
CA THR A 61 -11.57 17.24 -4.46
C THR A 61 -12.13 15.88 -4.10
N THR A 62 -13.21 15.82 -3.32
CA THR A 62 -13.71 14.57 -2.77
C THR A 62 -15.19 14.35 -3.05
N TYR A 63 -15.61 13.12 -2.95
CA TYR A 63 -17.01 12.71 -2.96
C TYR A 63 -17.24 11.70 -1.82
N THR A 64 -18.50 11.55 -1.39
CA THR A 64 -18.84 10.54 -0.38
C THR A 64 -18.56 9.13 -0.91
N CYS A 65 -17.72 8.38 -0.21
CA CYS A 65 -17.37 7.01 -0.61
C CYS A 65 -18.60 6.10 -0.68
N PRO A 66 -18.66 5.16 -1.62
CA PRO A 66 -19.64 4.07 -1.61
C PRO A 66 -19.55 3.26 -0.31
N GLU A 67 -20.68 2.73 0.16
CA GLU A 67 -20.74 1.96 1.41
C GLU A 67 -20.05 0.59 1.34
N ASP A 68 -19.84 0.05 0.14
CA ASP A 68 -19.42 -1.31 -0.15
C ASP A 68 -17.96 -1.45 -0.61
N GLY A 69 -17.09 -0.55 -0.17
CA GLY A 69 -15.80 -0.36 -0.83
C GLY A 69 -14.56 -0.88 -0.14
N GLY A 70 -14.42 -2.00 0.42
CA GLY A 70 -13.08 -2.42 0.83
C GLY A 70 -13.01 -3.72 1.61
N LEU A 71 -11.84 -4.29 1.64
CA LEU A 71 -11.46 -5.45 2.44
C LEU A 71 -11.36 -5.15 3.93
N ASN A 72 -11.54 -3.93 4.33
CA ASN A 72 -11.58 -3.61 5.74
C ASN A 72 -12.82 -4.26 6.34
N THR A 73 -12.61 -5.34 7.06
CA THR A 73 -13.63 -6.23 7.63
C THR A 73 -14.63 -5.51 8.52
N ASP A 74 -14.29 -4.32 8.99
CA ASP A 74 -15.16 -3.48 9.79
C ASP A 74 -16.09 -2.58 8.93
N GLY A 75 -16.12 -2.78 7.62
CA GLY A 75 -16.94 -2.01 6.70
C GLY A 75 -16.52 -0.55 6.57
N GLU A 76 -15.32 -0.23 7.01
CA GLU A 76 -14.72 1.09 6.92
C GLU A 76 -13.92 1.19 5.61
N PRO A 77 -14.38 1.87 4.54
CA PRO A 77 -13.49 2.17 3.44
C PRO A 77 -12.33 2.99 3.97
N PHE A 78 -11.15 2.62 3.55
CA PHE A 78 -9.89 3.20 3.94
C PHE A 78 -9.77 4.71 3.70
N SER A 79 -10.59 5.27 2.85
CA SER A 79 -10.59 6.69 2.51
C SER A 79 -11.25 7.63 3.53
N GLY A 80 -11.49 7.17 4.75
CA GLY A 80 -12.33 7.88 5.71
C GLY A 80 -11.67 8.85 6.66
N TYR A 81 -10.37 8.92 6.70
CA TYR A 81 -9.69 9.70 7.74
C TYR A 81 -9.34 11.14 7.35
N LEU A 82 -10.26 11.85 6.71
CA LEU A 82 -10.10 13.31 6.67
C LEU A 82 -10.35 13.97 8.05
N PHE A 83 -10.89 13.22 9.03
CA PHE A 83 -11.49 13.86 10.20
C PHE A 83 -11.38 13.13 11.53
N GLY A 84 -10.56 12.14 11.68
CA GLY A 84 -10.74 11.55 12.96
C GLY A 84 -9.72 10.64 13.48
N GLU A 85 -8.73 11.01 14.07
CA GLU A 85 -8.18 10.49 15.32
C GLU A 85 -7.19 11.52 15.90
N PRO A 86 -7.02 11.58 17.22
CA PRO A 86 -6.30 12.68 17.88
C PRO A 86 -4.77 12.70 17.68
N GLY A 87 -4.22 12.03 16.73
CA GLY A 87 -2.77 12.00 16.45
C GLY A 87 -2.29 12.98 15.39
N GLY A 88 -3.20 13.55 14.59
CA GLY A 88 -2.90 14.56 13.57
C GLY A 88 -2.73 15.98 14.11
N GLU A 89 -2.82 16.17 15.41
CA GLU A 89 -2.87 17.48 16.05
C GLU A 89 -1.60 18.32 15.95
N LEU A 90 -0.51 17.76 15.46
CA LEU A 90 0.77 18.50 15.43
C LEU A 90 0.86 19.52 14.30
N LEU A 91 0.03 19.41 13.27
CA LEU A 91 0.11 20.25 12.08
C LEU A 91 -1.21 20.92 11.67
N THR A 92 -2.34 20.52 12.26
CA THR A 92 -3.65 21.05 11.89
C THR A 92 -4.48 21.33 13.14
N SER A 93 -5.03 22.52 13.28
CA SER A 93 -6.03 22.82 14.30
C SER A 93 -7.41 22.89 13.63
N TYR A 94 -8.35 22.05 14.05
CA TYR A 94 -9.73 22.11 13.60
C TYR A 94 -10.48 23.18 14.39
N SER A 95 -10.68 24.35 13.79
CA SER A 95 -11.53 25.39 14.39
C SER A 95 -13.01 25.19 14.07
N THR A 96 -13.32 24.37 13.06
CA THR A 96 -14.68 24.06 12.61
C THR A 96 -14.72 22.60 12.19
N PRO A 97 -15.71 21.79 12.65
CA PRO A 97 -15.85 20.40 12.22
C PRO A 97 -15.87 20.28 10.70
N GLY A 98 -15.08 19.37 10.14
CA GLY A 98 -14.96 19.14 8.71
C GLY A 98 -14.02 20.08 7.96
N CYS A 99 -13.40 21.05 8.62
CA CYS A 99 -12.51 22.00 7.98
C CYS A 99 -11.09 21.82 8.42
N LEU A 100 -10.20 21.59 7.45
CA LEU A 100 -8.76 21.57 7.65
C LEU A 100 -8.22 23.00 7.67
N TYR A 101 -7.68 23.42 8.80
CA TYR A 101 -7.06 24.73 8.93
C TYR A 101 -5.57 24.64 8.65
N THR A 102 -5.15 25.23 7.55
CA THR A 102 -3.74 25.24 7.10
C THR A 102 -2.97 26.45 7.66
N GLY A 103 -3.25 26.87 8.88
CA GLY A 103 -2.61 28.01 9.50
C GLY A 103 -1.35 27.64 10.27
N PHE A 104 -0.23 27.45 9.63
CA PHE A 104 1.05 27.66 10.30
C PHE A 104 1.19 29.17 10.57
N GLY A 105 1.27 29.54 11.85
CA GLY A 105 1.67 30.88 12.27
C GLY A 105 0.60 31.94 12.48
N GLY A 106 -0.64 31.56 12.76
CA GLY A 106 -1.60 32.52 13.37
C GLY A 106 -2.04 33.71 12.50
N ARG A 107 -1.95 33.61 11.19
CA ARG A 107 -2.50 34.64 10.31
C ARG A 107 -4.00 34.49 10.10
N PRO A 108 -4.80 35.56 10.23
CA PRO A 108 -6.15 35.59 9.72
C PRO A 108 -6.10 35.48 8.19
N GLY A 109 -6.71 34.44 7.63
CA GLY A 109 -6.80 34.25 6.18
C GLY A 109 -6.09 33.01 5.64
N GLY A 110 -5.71 32.05 6.48
CA GLY A 110 -5.29 30.72 6.01
C GLY A 110 -6.40 30.06 5.21
N SER A 111 -6.07 29.48 4.05
CA SER A 111 -7.05 28.75 3.25
C SER A 111 -7.49 27.51 4.01
N THR A 112 -8.79 27.34 4.16
CA THR A 112 -9.43 26.18 4.77
C THR A 112 -10.05 25.34 3.68
N ALA A 113 -9.76 24.03 3.67
CA ALA A 113 -10.54 23.07 2.91
C ALA A 113 -11.57 22.47 3.87
N CYS A 114 -12.86 22.56 3.53
CA CYS A 114 -13.94 22.01 4.34
C CYS A 114 -14.57 20.84 3.60
N TYR A 115 -14.73 19.72 4.29
CA TYR A 115 -15.26 18.48 3.74
C TYR A 115 -16.49 18.01 4.52
N PRO A 116 -17.44 17.31 3.89
CA PRO A 116 -18.53 16.65 4.60
C PRO A 116 -18.02 15.73 5.72
N GLN A 117 -18.81 15.58 6.79
CA GLN A 117 -18.54 14.67 7.91
C GLN A 117 -18.84 13.20 7.57
N THR A 118 -18.77 12.85 6.32
CA THR A 118 -18.94 11.50 5.78
C THR A 118 -17.59 11.04 5.26
N ARG A 119 -17.46 9.75 5.05
CA ARG A 119 -16.26 9.16 4.46
C ARG A 119 -16.04 9.73 3.08
N GLN A 120 -14.86 10.24 2.84
CA GLN A 120 -14.53 10.96 1.62
C GLN A 120 -13.52 10.20 0.78
N CYS A 121 -13.87 9.93 -0.47
CA CYS A 121 -12.99 9.40 -1.49
C CYS A 121 -12.47 10.51 -2.39
N ASN A 122 -11.26 10.34 -2.91
CA ASN A 122 -10.66 11.28 -3.83
C ASN A 122 -11.40 11.25 -5.18
N ALA A 123 -11.87 12.41 -5.63
CA ALA A 123 -12.57 12.54 -6.92
C ALA A 123 -11.60 12.67 -8.11
N ARG A 124 -10.31 12.61 -7.88
CA ARG A 124 -9.30 12.62 -8.94
C ARG A 124 -8.99 11.20 -9.36
N TRP A 125 -9.67 10.75 -10.40
CA TRP A 125 -9.46 9.45 -11.01
C TRP A 125 -8.33 9.47 -12.03
N MET A 126 -8.14 8.40 -12.79
CA MET A 126 -7.09 8.35 -13.81
C MET A 126 -7.23 9.47 -14.81
N THR A 127 -6.15 10.21 -15.04
CA THR A 127 -6.12 11.28 -16.02
C THR A 127 -5.74 10.74 -17.41
N PRO A 128 -5.96 11.50 -18.49
CA PRO A 128 -5.43 11.14 -19.82
C PRO A 128 -3.91 10.94 -19.82
N THR A 129 -3.19 11.72 -19.01
CA THR A 129 -1.73 11.54 -18.84
C THR A 129 -1.42 10.24 -18.12
N GLY A 130 -2.19 9.89 -17.09
CA GLY A 130 -2.12 8.60 -16.40
C GLY A 130 -2.32 7.45 -17.36
N LEU A 131 -3.43 7.43 -18.08
CA LEU A 131 -3.72 6.39 -19.07
C LEU A 131 -2.60 6.23 -20.09
N TYR A 132 -2.12 7.34 -20.66
CA TYR A 132 -1.01 7.31 -21.60
C TYR A 132 0.24 6.70 -20.97
N THR A 133 0.57 7.12 -19.75
CA THR A 133 1.76 6.65 -19.03
C THR A 133 1.66 5.16 -18.72
N TYR A 134 0.53 4.68 -18.20
CA TYR A 134 0.33 3.26 -17.92
C TYR A 134 0.47 2.41 -19.18
N LYS A 135 -0.14 2.82 -20.29
CA LYS A 135 0.01 2.13 -21.57
C LYS A 135 1.49 2.06 -22.00
N LYS A 136 2.22 3.18 -21.90
CA LYS A 136 3.64 3.21 -22.27
C LYS A 136 4.51 2.35 -21.38
N MET A 137 4.20 2.30 -20.09
CA MET A 137 4.95 1.48 -19.15
C MET A 137 4.66 -0.02 -19.35
N MET A 138 3.42 -0.41 -19.70
CA MET A 138 3.10 -1.78 -20.14
C MET A 138 3.85 -2.16 -21.42
N GLU A 139 3.95 -1.25 -22.39
CA GLU A 139 4.77 -1.40 -23.59
C GLU A 139 6.27 -1.51 -23.29
N MET A 140 6.73 -1.14 -22.12
CA MET A 140 8.12 -1.25 -21.66
C MET A 140 8.35 -2.42 -20.69
N GLY A 141 7.33 -3.17 -20.35
CA GLY A 141 7.43 -4.32 -19.45
C GLY A 141 7.63 -3.96 -17.97
N PHE A 142 7.11 -2.82 -17.53
CA PHE A 142 7.16 -2.45 -16.11
C PHE A 142 6.11 -3.21 -15.29
N LEU A 143 6.49 -3.65 -14.10
CA LEU A 143 5.58 -4.14 -13.10
C LEU A 143 5.01 -2.96 -12.30
N PHE A 144 3.69 -2.87 -12.24
CA PHE A 144 3.01 -1.79 -11.54
C PHE A 144 2.57 -2.22 -10.16
N ASP A 145 2.89 -1.39 -9.20
CA ASP A 145 2.31 -1.45 -7.87
C ASP A 145 1.17 -0.43 -7.79
N ILE A 146 -0.01 -0.92 -7.44
CA ILE A 146 -1.23 -0.09 -7.40
C ILE A 146 -1.59 0.37 -5.99
N ASP A 147 -0.72 0.12 -5.02
CA ASP A 147 -0.89 0.68 -3.70
C ASP A 147 -0.93 2.20 -3.75
N HIS A 148 -1.62 2.79 -2.80
CA HIS A 148 -1.89 4.22 -2.71
C HIS A 148 -2.74 4.84 -3.82
N LEU A 149 -3.08 4.14 -4.89
CA LEU A 149 -4.05 4.68 -5.85
C LEU A 149 -5.42 4.83 -5.20
N GLU A 150 -6.13 5.86 -5.62
CA GLU A 150 -7.54 5.99 -5.29
C GLU A 150 -8.33 4.76 -5.82
N MET A 151 -9.38 4.35 -5.11
CA MET A 151 -10.10 3.09 -5.36
C MET A 151 -10.61 2.95 -6.79
N GLU A 152 -11.23 3.99 -7.33
CA GLU A 152 -11.73 3.94 -8.69
C GLU A 152 -10.58 4.00 -9.72
N MET A 153 -9.51 4.70 -9.40
CA MET A 153 -8.30 4.67 -10.23
C MET A 153 -7.66 3.28 -10.27
N LYS A 154 -7.69 2.52 -9.16
CA LYS A 154 -7.30 1.09 -9.17
C LYS A 154 -8.18 0.28 -10.12
N THR A 155 -9.50 0.48 -10.06
CA THR A 155 -10.45 -0.17 -10.95
C THR A 155 -10.16 0.14 -12.42
N GLN A 156 -9.93 1.41 -12.76
CA GLN A 156 -9.57 1.82 -14.12
C GLN A 156 -8.23 1.23 -14.57
N ALA A 157 -7.25 1.14 -13.67
CA ALA A 157 -5.97 0.50 -13.97
C ALA A 157 -6.15 -1.02 -14.24
N LEU A 158 -6.99 -1.71 -13.48
CA LEU A 158 -7.31 -3.12 -13.70
C LEU A 158 -8.07 -3.33 -15.02
N GLU A 159 -9.04 -2.49 -15.34
CA GLU A 159 -9.73 -2.53 -16.63
C GLU A 159 -8.75 -2.36 -17.80
N LEU A 160 -7.82 -1.43 -17.66
CA LEU A 160 -6.77 -1.25 -18.67
C LEU A 160 -5.87 -2.49 -18.78
N ALA A 161 -5.53 -3.12 -17.67
CA ALA A 161 -4.73 -4.35 -17.63
C ALA A 161 -5.45 -5.52 -18.32
N GLU A 162 -6.74 -5.66 -18.09
CA GLU A 162 -7.60 -6.71 -18.64
C GLU A 162 -7.90 -6.49 -20.13
N ALA A 163 -7.85 -5.27 -20.62
CA ALA A 163 -8.00 -4.95 -22.03
C ALA A 163 -6.82 -5.42 -22.89
N GLN A 164 -5.70 -5.83 -22.28
CA GLN A 164 -4.52 -6.27 -23.03
C GLN A 164 -4.71 -7.67 -23.65
N PRO A 165 -3.98 -8.03 -24.71
CA PRO A 165 -4.09 -9.35 -25.37
C PRO A 165 -3.84 -10.54 -24.41
N ILE A 166 -3.01 -10.33 -23.41
CA ILE A 166 -2.87 -11.15 -22.19
C ILE A 166 -3.03 -10.18 -21.05
N ALA A 167 -3.93 -10.46 -20.11
CA ALA A 167 -4.15 -9.59 -18.97
C ALA A 167 -2.83 -9.28 -18.25
N TYR A 168 -2.57 -7.97 -18.06
CA TYR A 168 -1.34 -7.50 -17.48
C TYR A 168 -1.38 -7.63 -15.96
N PRO A 169 -0.44 -8.31 -15.31
CA PRO A 169 -0.48 -8.46 -13.87
C PRO A 169 -0.09 -7.15 -13.17
N PHE A 170 -0.82 -6.84 -12.12
CA PHE A 170 -0.47 -5.78 -11.18
C PHE A 170 -0.10 -6.36 -9.82
N VAL A 171 0.60 -5.59 -9.00
CA VAL A 171 0.96 -5.97 -7.65
C VAL A 171 0.50 -4.91 -6.65
N SER A 172 0.29 -5.35 -5.41
CA SER A 172 0.08 -4.51 -4.24
C SER A 172 1.09 -5.01 -3.20
N THR A 173 2.24 -4.34 -3.06
CA THR A 173 3.38 -4.84 -2.30
C THR A 173 3.84 -3.87 -1.21
N HIS A 174 3.01 -2.90 -0.88
CA HIS A 174 3.30 -1.91 0.16
C HIS A 174 2.30 -1.98 1.34
N GLY A 175 1.62 -3.12 1.49
CA GLY A 175 0.69 -3.33 2.59
C GLY A 175 -0.64 -2.56 2.47
N ASN A 176 -0.99 -2.10 1.28
CA ASN A 176 -2.25 -1.37 1.05
C ASN A 176 -3.43 -2.31 0.74
N PHE A 177 -3.43 -3.51 1.32
CA PHE A 177 -4.54 -4.43 1.17
C PHE A 177 -5.86 -3.83 1.69
N GLY A 178 -5.85 -3.12 2.82
CA GLY A 178 -7.02 -2.41 3.34
C GLY A 178 -7.58 -1.31 2.42
N GLY A 179 -6.80 -0.83 1.45
CA GLY A 179 -7.24 0.09 0.40
C GLY A 179 -7.58 -0.58 -0.94
N THR A 180 -7.75 -1.91 -0.95
CA THR A 180 -8.07 -2.70 -2.15
C THR A 180 -9.34 -3.50 -1.88
N SER A 181 -10.37 -3.38 -2.72
CA SER A 181 -11.61 -4.13 -2.54
C SER A 181 -11.41 -5.62 -2.81
N ILE A 182 -12.30 -6.47 -2.27
CA ILE A 182 -12.30 -7.91 -2.57
C ILE A 182 -12.35 -8.16 -4.08
N ASP A 183 -13.19 -7.42 -4.80
CA ASP A 183 -13.28 -7.54 -6.26
C ASP A 183 -11.95 -7.20 -6.94
N GLN A 184 -11.31 -6.11 -6.52
CA GLN A 184 -9.99 -5.73 -7.04
C GLN A 184 -8.93 -6.78 -6.71
N ALA A 185 -8.93 -7.33 -5.48
CA ALA A 185 -8.02 -8.41 -5.10
C ALA A 185 -8.23 -9.67 -5.95
N LYS A 186 -9.47 -10.10 -6.13
CA LYS A 186 -9.83 -11.22 -7.04
C LYS A 186 -9.28 -11.02 -8.46
N ARG A 187 -9.43 -9.81 -9.00
CA ARG A 187 -8.96 -9.46 -10.35
C ARG A 187 -7.42 -9.46 -10.44
N ILE A 188 -6.74 -8.88 -9.44
CA ILE A 188 -5.27 -8.91 -9.36
C ILE A 188 -4.76 -10.36 -9.36
N LEU A 189 -5.32 -11.19 -8.48
CA LEU A 189 -4.90 -12.58 -8.31
C LEU A 189 -5.23 -13.43 -9.55
N LEU A 190 -6.41 -13.25 -10.16
CA LEU A 190 -6.81 -13.91 -11.39
C LEU A 190 -5.88 -13.60 -12.57
N ASN A 191 -5.42 -12.35 -12.65
CA ASN A 191 -4.47 -11.90 -13.68
C ASN A 191 -3.04 -12.36 -13.42
N GLY A 192 -2.78 -13.09 -12.34
CA GLY A 192 -1.46 -13.58 -11.96
C GLY A 192 -0.61 -12.50 -11.28
N GLY A 193 -1.24 -11.54 -10.64
CA GLY A 193 -0.62 -10.52 -9.81
C GLY A 193 -0.30 -11.04 -8.40
N PHE A 194 0.15 -10.13 -7.55
CA PHE A 194 0.65 -10.44 -6.22
C PHE A 194 0.22 -9.36 -5.22
N ILE A 195 -0.26 -9.78 -4.05
CA ILE A 195 -0.76 -8.86 -3.02
C ILE A 195 -0.06 -9.17 -1.70
N TYR A 196 0.37 -8.11 -0.99
CA TYR A 196 0.84 -8.20 0.38
C TYR A 196 -0.26 -7.81 1.36
N PRO A 197 -0.43 -8.57 2.45
CA PRO A 197 -1.27 -8.17 3.56
C PRO A 197 -0.77 -6.89 4.23
N SER A 198 -1.61 -6.26 5.02
CA SER A 198 -1.20 -5.17 5.91
C SER A 198 -0.27 -5.71 7.01
N ASN A 199 0.59 -4.86 7.54
CA ASN A 199 1.67 -5.24 8.46
C ASN A 199 1.63 -4.53 9.81
N GLY A 200 0.49 -3.99 10.20
CA GLY A 200 0.32 -3.30 11.49
C GLY A 200 0.47 -4.21 12.71
N SER A 201 0.07 -5.48 12.61
CA SER A 201 0.25 -6.51 13.63
C SER A 201 0.31 -7.88 12.99
N THR A 202 0.95 -8.85 13.65
CA THR A 202 1.00 -10.24 13.18
C THR A 202 -0.39 -10.86 13.07
N LYS A 203 -1.27 -10.58 14.02
CA LYS A 203 -2.65 -11.06 13.94
C LYS A 203 -3.39 -10.52 12.73
N GLY A 204 -3.35 -9.20 12.50
CA GLY A 204 -3.97 -8.58 11.33
C GLY A 204 -3.36 -9.09 10.02
N PHE A 205 -2.04 -9.29 9.98
CA PHE A 205 -1.37 -9.88 8.84
C PHE A 205 -1.90 -11.28 8.51
N LEU A 206 -2.10 -12.14 9.52
CA LEU A 206 -2.63 -13.49 9.34
C LEU A 206 -4.11 -13.49 8.92
N GLU A 207 -4.92 -12.58 9.47
CA GLU A 207 -6.31 -12.39 9.07
C GLU A 207 -6.41 -11.93 7.61
N ASP A 208 -5.64 -10.93 7.21
CA ASP A 208 -5.58 -10.46 5.82
C ASP A 208 -5.10 -11.56 4.84
N MET A 209 -4.20 -12.44 5.29
CA MET A 209 -3.77 -13.59 4.50
C MET A 209 -4.91 -14.56 4.22
N ALA A 210 -5.71 -14.87 5.24
CA ALA A 210 -6.86 -15.74 5.10
C ALA A 210 -7.88 -15.13 4.13
N ASP A 211 -8.17 -13.85 4.26
CA ASP A 211 -9.07 -13.12 3.36
C ASP A 211 -8.54 -13.12 1.90
N LEU A 212 -7.22 -12.98 1.72
CA LEU A 212 -6.60 -13.06 0.39
C LEU A 212 -6.66 -14.47 -0.20
N LEU A 213 -6.51 -15.50 0.61
CA LEU A 213 -6.63 -16.88 0.16
C LEU A 213 -8.06 -17.19 -0.26
N ASP A 214 -9.03 -16.74 0.51
CA ASP A 214 -10.46 -16.87 0.16
C ASP A 214 -10.77 -16.11 -1.15
N ALA A 215 -10.27 -14.90 -1.30
CA ALA A 215 -10.43 -14.13 -2.54
C ALA A 215 -9.78 -14.83 -3.76
N TYR A 216 -8.62 -15.47 -3.56
CA TYR A 216 -7.97 -16.26 -4.60
C TYR A 216 -8.79 -17.47 -4.99
N ASP A 217 -9.24 -18.28 -4.04
CA ASP A 217 -10.02 -19.48 -4.31
C ASP A 217 -11.36 -19.16 -4.95
N ASP A 218 -12.02 -18.12 -4.51
CA ASP A 218 -13.23 -17.59 -5.12
C ASP A 218 -12.97 -17.18 -6.58
N ALA A 219 -11.94 -16.36 -6.83
CA ALA A 219 -11.61 -15.90 -8.18
C ALA A 219 -11.34 -17.07 -9.13
N MET A 220 -10.57 -18.07 -8.68
CA MET A 220 -10.27 -19.25 -9.47
C MET A 220 -11.49 -20.11 -9.75
N THR A 221 -12.40 -20.23 -8.78
CA THR A 221 -13.62 -21.04 -8.86
C THR A 221 -14.68 -20.35 -9.73
N GLU A 222 -14.96 -19.09 -9.51
CA GLU A 222 -15.92 -18.29 -10.28
C GLU A 222 -15.55 -18.24 -11.77
N ASN A 223 -14.26 -18.18 -12.08
CA ASN A 223 -13.76 -18.18 -13.46
C ASN A 223 -13.43 -19.57 -14.01
N GLN A 224 -13.72 -20.63 -13.26
CA GLN A 224 -13.49 -22.03 -13.66
C GLN A 224 -12.06 -22.31 -14.12
N VAL A 225 -11.08 -21.66 -13.48
CA VAL A 225 -9.66 -21.83 -13.85
C VAL A 225 -9.21 -23.24 -13.48
N PRO A 226 -8.72 -24.04 -14.46
CA PRO A 226 -8.21 -25.37 -14.18
C PRO A 226 -7.05 -25.34 -13.17
N LEU A 227 -6.96 -26.31 -12.28
CA LEU A 227 -5.95 -26.34 -11.22
C LEU A 227 -4.51 -26.18 -11.76
N ALA A 228 -4.21 -26.79 -12.90
CA ALA A 228 -2.89 -26.69 -13.53
C ALA A 228 -2.57 -25.34 -14.15
N GLU A 229 -3.57 -24.46 -14.29
CA GLU A 229 -3.44 -23.14 -14.88
C GLU A 229 -3.54 -22.00 -13.86
N ARG A 230 -3.88 -22.35 -12.61
CA ARG A 230 -4.00 -21.38 -11.53
C ARG A 230 -2.65 -20.73 -11.25
N PRO A 231 -2.59 -19.40 -11.10
CA PRO A 231 -1.38 -18.73 -10.61
C PRO A 231 -0.93 -19.32 -9.28
N LEU A 232 0.36 -19.37 -9.03
CA LEU A 232 0.84 -19.77 -7.72
C LEU A 232 0.45 -18.72 -6.69
N PHE A 233 -0.27 -19.14 -5.67
CA PHE A 233 -0.58 -18.27 -4.54
C PHE A 233 0.59 -18.20 -3.57
N GLY A 234 0.93 -17.00 -3.20
CA GLY A 234 1.92 -16.67 -2.19
C GLY A 234 1.81 -15.19 -1.85
N PHE A 235 2.34 -14.80 -0.72
CA PHE A 235 2.36 -13.41 -0.31
C PHE A 235 3.65 -13.12 0.46
N GLY A 236 4.08 -11.87 0.37
CA GLY A 236 5.21 -11.36 1.12
C GLY A 236 4.76 -10.31 2.12
N PHE A 237 5.67 -9.43 2.44
CA PHE A 237 5.38 -8.26 3.27
C PHE A 237 6.18 -7.05 2.79
N GLY A 238 5.53 -5.89 2.81
CA GLY A 238 6.14 -4.59 2.55
C GLY A 238 5.95 -3.74 3.78
N THR A 239 6.83 -3.90 4.76
CA THR A 239 6.61 -3.43 6.13
C THR A 239 6.71 -1.92 6.30
N ASP A 240 7.26 -1.22 5.31
CA ASP A 240 7.64 0.20 5.45
C ASP A 240 8.45 0.51 6.72
N THR A 241 9.01 -0.54 7.34
CA THR A 241 9.81 -0.42 8.55
C THR A 241 11.07 0.40 8.28
N ASN A 242 11.07 1.63 8.74
CA ASN A 242 12.17 2.58 8.48
C ASN A 242 12.88 3.04 9.77
N GLY A 243 12.38 2.62 10.93
CA GLY A 243 12.92 2.98 12.24
C GLY A 243 12.55 4.39 12.71
N LEU A 244 11.67 5.08 11.99
CA LEU A 244 11.21 6.45 12.31
C LEU A 244 9.71 6.50 12.59
N SER A 245 8.88 5.87 11.78
CA SER A 245 7.43 5.93 11.88
C SER A 245 6.74 4.57 11.83
N GLU A 246 7.07 3.76 10.84
CA GLU A 246 6.37 2.51 10.59
C GLU A 246 7.14 1.30 11.14
N GLN A 247 6.45 0.52 11.95
CA GLN A 247 6.97 -0.76 12.47
C GLN A 247 5.81 -1.62 12.98
N THR A 248 5.93 -2.92 12.80
CA THR A 248 4.99 -3.88 13.38
C THR A 248 5.14 -3.89 14.90
N ALA A 249 4.04 -3.66 15.61
CA ALA A 249 4.04 -3.67 17.07
C ALA A 249 4.30 -5.07 17.65
N PRO A 250 4.76 -5.18 18.90
CA PRO A 250 4.80 -6.45 19.60
C PRO A 250 3.44 -7.13 19.66
N ARG A 251 3.42 -8.44 19.72
CA ARG A 251 2.18 -9.21 19.96
C ARG A 251 1.50 -8.82 21.28
N GLY A 252 0.25 -9.23 21.44
CA GLY A 252 -0.46 -9.07 22.71
C GLY A 252 0.18 -9.90 23.86
N ASN A 253 -0.01 -9.44 25.11
CA ASN A 253 0.55 -10.10 26.27
C ASN A 253 0.10 -11.56 26.43
N ALA A 254 -1.09 -11.91 25.95
CA ALA A 254 -1.62 -13.28 26.04
C ALA A 254 -0.86 -14.20 25.08
N GLU A 255 -0.63 -13.77 23.86
CA GLU A 255 0.10 -14.47 22.81
C GLU A 255 1.57 -14.66 23.21
N ILE A 256 2.23 -13.59 23.69
CA ILE A 256 3.60 -13.65 24.22
C ILE A 256 3.71 -14.63 25.39
N THR A 257 2.74 -14.62 26.29
CA THR A 257 2.74 -15.55 27.45
C THR A 257 2.58 -17.00 27.01
N ALA A 258 1.77 -17.24 25.98
CA ALA A 258 1.53 -18.60 25.46
C ALA A 258 2.72 -19.15 24.67
N ASN A 259 3.28 -18.31 23.77
CA ASN A 259 4.33 -18.70 22.84
C ASN A 259 5.40 -17.60 22.73
N PRO A 260 6.25 -17.39 23.74
CA PRO A 260 7.30 -16.38 23.67
C PRO A 260 8.35 -16.73 22.62
N ILE A 261 8.87 -15.72 21.92
CA ILE A 261 10.03 -15.92 21.06
C ILE A 261 11.24 -16.27 21.91
N GLN A 262 11.91 -17.34 21.53
CA GLN A 262 13.15 -17.81 22.19
C GLN A 262 14.31 -17.71 21.22
N TYR A 263 15.41 -17.15 21.66
CA TYR A 263 16.65 -17.06 20.90
C TYR A 263 17.70 -18.09 21.38
N PRO A 264 18.52 -18.65 20.48
CA PRO A 264 18.36 -18.55 19.03
C PRO A 264 17.15 -19.35 18.53
N PHE A 265 16.63 -18.98 17.35
CA PHE A 265 15.59 -19.74 16.65
C PHE A 265 16.03 -20.10 15.24
N THR A 266 15.40 -21.10 14.65
CA THR A 266 15.71 -21.57 13.30
C THR A 266 14.51 -21.37 12.39
N LEU A 267 14.74 -20.76 11.22
CA LEU A 267 13.75 -20.63 10.15
C LEU A 267 14.17 -21.47 8.94
N PHE A 268 13.22 -21.74 8.07
CA PHE A 268 13.43 -22.42 6.78
C PHE A 268 13.92 -23.86 6.89
N GLU A 269 13.76 -24.51 8.05
CA GLU A 269 14.11 -25.91 8.23
C GLU A 269 13.03 -26.83 7.66
N GLY A 270 13.45 -27.79 6.83
CA GLY A 270 12.59 -28.88 6.38
C GLY A 270 11.98 -28.70 4.97
N ASN A 271 11.26 -29.74 4.57
CA ASN A 271 10.77 -29.96 3.19
C ASN A 271 9.40 -29.41 2.91
N GLU A 272 8.66 -29.06 3.94
CA GLU A 272 7.21 -28.88 3.85
C GLU A 272 6.84 -27.61 3.08
N PHE A 273 7.81 -26.73 2.87
CA PHE A 273 7.64 -25.44 2.22
C PHE A 273 8.16 -25.40 0.77
N SER A 274 8.71 -26.50 0.29
CA SER A 274 9.30 -26.53 -1.04
C SER A 274 8.27 -26.96 -2.08
N LEU A 275 7.99 -26.07 -3.03
CA LEU A 275 7.33 -26.42 -4.29
C LEU A 275 8.23 -27.24 -5.22
N LEU A 276 9.52 -27.29 -4.92
CA LEU A 276 10.53 -27.99 -5.70
C LEU A 276 10.91 -29.25 -4.94
N GLU A 277 10.58 -30.41 -5.47
CA GLU A 277 10.89 -31.73 -4.88
C GLU A 277 12.38 -31.90 -4.51
N ASP A 278 13.26 -31.11 -5.12
CA ASP A 278 14.71 -31.15 -4.90
C ASP A 278 15.21 -30.35 -3.68
N PHE A 279 14.36 -29.56 -3.02
CA PHE A 279 14.71 -28.82 -1.80
C PHE A 279 14.47 -29.64 -0.53
N SER A 280 14.43 -30.94 -0.65
CA SER A 280 14.08 -31.87 0.42
C SER A 280 15.01 -31.84 1.67
N THR A 281 16.06 -31.02 1.66
CA THR A 281 17.04 -30.92 2.75
C THR A 281 17.59 -29.51 2.92
N VAL A 282 16.73 -28.50 2.93
CA VAL A 282 17.20 -27.16 3.31
C VAL A 282 17.51 -27.19 4.81
N ALA A 283 18.79 -27.04 5.13
CA ALA A 283 19.20 -26.81 6.50
C ALA A 283 18.62 -25.46 6.94
N GLY A 284 17.97 -25.42 8.10
CA GLY A 284 17.46 -24.19 8.66
C GLY A 284 18.58 -23.16 8.86
N VAL A 285 18.17 -21.90 8.91
CA VAL A 285 19.06 -20.78 9.25
C VAL A 285 18.79 -20.39 10.70
N GLU A 286 19.84 -20.43 11.52
CA GLU A 286 19.78 -20.02 12.92
C GLU A 286 19.91 -18.50 13.03
N PHE A 287 19.03 -17.89 13.82
CA PHE A 287 18.98 -16.45 14.08
C PHE A 287 19.19 -16.19 15.57
N GLU A 288 20.24 -15.42 15.85
CA GLU A 288 20.55 -14.94 17.20
C GLU A 288 19.72 -13.69 17.53
N GLN A 289 19.58 -13.40 18.82
CA GLN A 289 18.90 -12.19 19.26
C GLN A 289 19.59 -10.93 18.68
N PRO A 290 18.83 -10.04 18.01
CA PRO A 290 19.40 -8.85 17.38
C PRO A 290 20.07 -7.93 18.38
N SER A 291 21.33 -7.57 18.12
CA SER A 291 22.07 -6.64 18.95
C SER A 291 23.03 -5.79 18.14
N ILE A 292 23.28 -4.58 18.63
CA ILE A 292 24.24 -3.67 18.05
C ILE A 292 25.17 -3.13 19.13
N THR A 293 26.46 -3.16 18.84
CA THR A 293 27.48 -2.47 19.62
C THR A 293 28.12 -1.41 18.72
N PRO A 294 27.91 -0.12 18.97
CA PRO A 294 28.48 0.92 18.14
C PRO A 294 29.99 0.84 18.08
N PRO A 295 30.63 0.87 16.92
CA PRO A 295 32.07 0.84 16.82
C PRO A 295 32.70 2.10 17.46
N ASN A 296 33.69 1.90 18.31
CA ASN A 296 34.42 2.96 19.02
C ASN A 296 33.57 3.84 19.95
N SER A 297 32.44 3.36 20.39
CA SER A 297 31.55 4.07 21.30
C SER A 297 31.76 3.63 22.74
N THR A 298 31.68 4.58 23.68
CA THR A 298 31.48 4.31 25.11
C THR A 298 29.99 4.08 25.42
N GLU A 299 29.13 4.16 24.41
CA GLU A 299 27.70 3.95 24.53
C GLU A 299 27.40 2.47 24.69
N LYS A 300 26.30 2.21 25.36
CA LYS A 300 25.86 0.84 25.63
C LYS A 300 25.42 0.16 24.34
N SER A 301 25.75 -1.11 24.21
CA SER A 301 25.10 -2.01 23.27
C SER A 301 23.61 -2.02 23.52
N ARG A 302 22.82 -2.07 22.46
CA ARG A 302 21.39 -2.33 22.52
C ARG A 302 21.11 -3.71 21.96
N THR A 303 20.30 -4.45 22.69
CA THR A 303 19.72 -5.71 22.26
C THR A 303 18.22 -5.51 22.12
N TRP A 304 17.64 -6.03 21.06
CA TRP A 304 16.20 -5.97 20.81
C TRP A 304 15.58 -7.33 21.05
N HIS A 305 14.33 -7.32 21.44
CA HIS A 305 13.52 -8.53 21.58
C HIS A 305 12.18 -8.31 20.90
N GLN A 306 11.79 -9.18 19.96
CA GLN A 306 10.56 -9.02 19.20
C GLN A 306 9.31 -8.87 20.07
N ASP A 307 9.22 -9.66 21.15
CA ASP A 307 8.08 -9.59 22.09
C ASP A 307 8.02 -8.30 22.91
N GLU A 308 9.10 -7.49 22.93
CA GLU A 308 9.18 -6.23 23.69
C GLU A 308 9.20 -5.02 22.77
N ASP A 309 9.96 -5.10 21.69
CA ASP A 309 10.26 -3.98 20.80
C ASP A 309 9.41 -4.00 19.50
N GLY A 310 8.79 -5.16 19.18
CA GLY A 310 8.21 -5.39 17.86
C GLY A 310 9.28 -5.39 16.77
N ASN A 311 8.88 -5.20 15.53
CA ASN A 311 9.80 -5.14 14.39
C ASN A 311 10.47 -3.76 14.30
N ALA A 312 11.36 -3.46 15.25
CA ALA A 312 11.94 -2.14 15.46
C ALA A 312 12.87 -1.64 14.33
N HIS A 313 13.37 -2.54 13.49
CA HIS A 313 14.22 -2.21 12.33
C HIS A 313 14.34 -3.40 11.37
N HIS A 314 14.79 -3.14 10.14
CA HIS A 314 14.92 -4.17 9.09
C HIS A 314 15.67 -5.43 9.51
N GLY A 315 16.62 -5.34 10.44
CA GLY A 315 17.34 -6.51 10.96
C GLY A 315 16.49 -7.46 11.79
N MET A 316 15.25 -7.10 12.11
CA MET A 316 14.29 -7.92 12.86
C MET A 316 13.21 -8.56 11.97
N LEU A 317 13.36 -8.50 10.65
CA LEU A 317 12.40 -9.16 9.75
C LEU A 317 12.37 -10.69 9.95
N ALA A 318 13.49 -11.32 10.26
CA ALA A 318 13.51 -12.72 10.60
C ALA A 318 12.77 -13.03 11.91
N ASP A 319 12.89 -12.14 12.88
CA ASP A 319 12.17 -12.24 14.16
C ASP A 319 10.66 -12.15 13.95
N TRP A 320 10.23 -11.27 13.03
CA TRP A 320 8.82 -11.17 12.68
C TRP A 320 8.32 -12.42 11.93
N VAL A 321 9.13 -13.00 11.03
CA VAL A 321 8.77 -14.29 10.38
C VAL A 321 8.65 -15.39 11.43
N GLN A 322 9.52 -15.42 12.46
CA GLN A 322 9.37 -16.32 13.58
C GLN A 322 8.07 -16.10 14.37
N GLU A 323 7.68 -14.86 14.57
CA GLU A 323 6.41 -14.51 15.20
C GLU A 323 5.21 -15.01 14.38
N ILE A 324 5.23 -14.80 13.05
CA ILE A 324 4.22 -15.32 12.13
C ILE A 324 4.16 -16.85 12.21
N GLN A 325 5.32 -17.52 12.33
CA GLN A 325 5.39 -18.98 12.45
C GLN A 325 4.82 -19.50 13.78
N LEU A 326 4.90 -18.71 14.85
CA LEU A 326 4.36 -19.10 16.17
C LEU A 326 2.83 -18.90 16.24
N GLU A 327 2.28 -17.94 15.51
CA GLU A 327 0.87 -17.57 15.56
C GLU A 327 0.05 -18.16 14.38
N GLY A 328 0.69 -18.39 13.25
CA GLY A 328 0.07 -18.96 12.05
C GLY A 328 0.06 -20.49 12.07
N ASP A 329 -0.61 -21.06 11.09
CA ASP A 329 -0.59 -22.49 10.81
C ASP A 329 0.34 -22.84 9.63
N GLU A 330 0.42 -24.12 9.29
CA GLU A 330 1.26 -24.61 8.20
C GLU A 330 0.88 -24.00 6.84
N GLU A 331 -0.39 -23.68 6.61
CA GLU A 331 -0.86 -23.10 5.38
C GLU A 331 -0.38 -21.66 5.22
N HIS A 332 -0.50 -20.85 6.27
CA HIS A 332 0.05 -19.51 6.30
C HIS A 332 1.54 -19.49 5.98
N ILE A 333 2.31 -20.34 6.67
CA ILE A 333 3.76 -20.40 6.50
C ILE A 333 4.14 -20.86 5.09
N ARG A 334 3.44 -21.86 4.55
CA ARG A 334 3.65 -22.33 3.17
C ARG A 334 3.46 -21.21 2.17
N HIS A 335 2.39 -20.43 2.28
CA HIS A 335 2.13 -19.34 1.36
C HIS A 335 3.11 -18.17 1.52
N LEU A 336 3.57 -17.90 2.72
CA LEU A 336 4.64 -16.92 2.96
C LEU A 336 5.95 -17.39 2.28
N TYR A 337 6.31 -18.67 2.40
CA TYR A 337 7.52 -19.20 1.77
C TYR A 337 7.42 -19.34 0.25
N ASN A 338 6.21 -19.40 -0.27
CA ASN A 338 5.97 -19.30 -1.72
C ASN A 338 6.19 -17.88 -2.28
N SER A 339 6.35 -16.86 -1.44
CA SER A 339 6.32 -15.46 -1.86
C SER A 339 7.30 -15.13 -2.97
N ALA A 340 8.54 -15.57 -2.86
CA ALA A 340 9.58 -15.29 -3.84
C ALA A 340 9.24 -15.90 -5.21
N GLU A 341 8.81 -17.15 -5.22
CA GLU A 341 8.41 -17.85 -6.45
C GLU A 341 7.14 -17.24 -7.05
N ALA A 342 6.14 -16.93 -6.24
CA ALA A 342 4.91 -16.28 -6.71
C ALA A 342 5.22 -14.92 -7.36
N PHE A 343 6.10 -14.12 -6.75
CA PHE A 343 6.53 -12.85 -7.31
C PHE A 343 7.30 -13.02 -8.63
N LEU A 344 8.19 -14.02 -8.73
CA LEU A 344 8.90 -14.33 -9.97
C LEU A 344 7.95 -14.75 -11.08
N ARG A 345 6.92 -15.54 -10.79
CA ARG A 345 5.88 -15.91 -11.76
C ARG A 345 5.03 -14.73 -12.20
N THR A 346 4.74 -13.81 -11.30
CA THR A 346 4.11 -12.53 -11.66
C THR A 346 5.00 -11.75 -12.63
N TRP A 347 6.30 -11.74 -12.41
CA TRP A 347 7.25 -11.12 -13.34
C TRP A 347 7.27 -11.81 -14.70
N GLU A 348 7.35 -13.14 -14.74
CA GLU A 348 7.28 -13.90 -16.00
C GLU A 348 5.98 -13.61 -16.75
N ARG A 349 4.85 -13.50 -16.04
CA ARG A 349 3.58 -13.10 -16.62
C ARG A 349 3.62 -11.69 -17.20
N THR A 350 4.30 -10.77 -16.52
CA THR A 350 4.54 -9.40 -17.01
C THR A 350 5.30 -9.40 -18.33
N GLU A 351 6.36 -10.20 -18.44
CA GLU A 351 7.14 -10.34 -19.69
C GLU A 351 6.31 -10.98 -20.82
N GLN A 352 5.45 -11.94 -20.51
CA GLN A 352 4.53 -12.53 -21.47
C GLN A 352 3.51 -11.51 -21.98
N ALA A 353 2.89 -10.74 -21.08
CA ALA A 353 1.93 -9.70 -21.43
C ALA A 353 2.59 -8.58 -22.24
N HIS A 354 3.78 -8.13 -21.84
CA HIS A 354 4.60 -7.17 -22.57
C HIS A 354 4.89 -7.65 -24.01
N SER A 355 5.29 -8.91 -24.17
CA SER A 355 5.54 -9.50 -25.47
C SER A 355 4.29 -9.53 -26.35
N ALA A 356 3.14 -9.87 -25.77
CA ALA A 356 1.86 -9.88 -26.47
C ALA A 356 1.43 -8.46 -26.91
N ILE A 357 1.61 -7.45 -26.06
CA ILE A 357 1.37 -6.04 -26.36
C ILE A 357 2.26 -5.58 -27.53
N THR A 358 3.54 -5.92 -27.49
CA THR A 358 4.49 -5.57 -28.55
C THR A 358 4.07 -6.19 -29.89
N ASN A 359 3.67 -7.47 -29.88
CA ASN A 359 3.22 -8.17 -31.07
C ASN A 359 1.89 -7.62 -31.63
N ALA A 360 1.04 -7.06 -30.77
CA ALA A 360 -0.19 -6.39 -31.15
C ALA A 360 0.00 -4.96 -31.68
N GLY A 361 1.22 -4.42 -31.60
CA GLY A 361 1.55 -3.08 -32.06
C GLY A 361 1.34 -1.95 -31.05
N GLY A 362 1.13 -2.29 -29.79
CA GLY A 362 0.96 -1.36 -28.66
C GLY A 362 -0.12 -1.79 -27.68
N ALA A 363 -0.19 -1.09 -26.55
CA ALA A 363 -1.15 -1.36 -25.49
C ALA A 363 -2.58 -0.97 -25.91
N ALA A 364 -3.53 -1.87 -25.68
CA ALA A 364 -4.96 -1.67 -25.91
C ALA A 364 -5.59 -0.72 -24.86
N GLY A 365 -6.89 -0.55 -24.89
CA GLY A 365 -7.68 0.31 -23.99
C GLY A 365 -7.87 1.71 -24.55
N GLU A 366 -9.09 1.97 -25.06
CA GLU A 366 -9.46 3.29 -25.56
C GLU A 366 -9.80 4.24 -24.39
N ALA A 367 -9.45 5.51 -24.55
CA ALA A 367 -9.70 6.50 -23.50
C ALA A 367 -11.17 6.61 -23.12
N SER A 368 -12.09 6.42 -24.06
CA SER A 368 -13.54 6.44 -23.85
C SER A 368 -14.06 5.21 -23.08
N GLU A 369 -13.27 4.15 -23.00
CA GLU A 369 -13.62 2.93 -22.27
C GLU A 369 -13.07 2.95 -20.84
N ILE A 370 -11.89 3.49 -20.64
CA ILE A 370 -11.16 3.49 -19.39
C ILE A 370 -11.45 4.74 -18.56
N LEU A 371 -11.39 5.91 -19.21
CA LEU A 371 -11.54 7.19 -18.49
C LEU A 371 -13.00 7.50 -18.23
N ARG A 372 -13.31 7.83 -17.01
CA ARG A 372 -14.60 8.34 -16.59
C ARG A 372 -14.43 9.46 -15.56
N ASN A 373 -15.45 10.25 -15.40
CA ASN A 373 -15.44 11.35 -14.44
C ASN A 373 -15.95 10.83 -13.08
N ALA A 374 -15.35 11.32 -12.03
CA ALA A 374 -15.86 11.14 -10.69
C ALA A 374 -17.29 11.69 -10.57
N PRO A 375 -18.08 11.22 -9.60
CA PRO A 375 -19.34 11.85 -9.22
C PRO A 375 -19.14 13.35 -8.97
N VAL A 376 -20.25 14.10 -9.02
CA VAL A 376 -20.17 15.52 -8.67
C VAL A 376 -19.61 15.62 -7.25
N PRO A 377 -18.53 16.37 -7.06
CA PRO A 377 -17.92 16.49 -5.73
C PRO A 377 -18.90 17.03 -4.72
N ASP A 378 -18.93 16.42 -3.53
CA ASP A 378 -19.67 16.92 -2.38
C ASP A 378 -19.01 18.15 -1.77
N SER A 379 -17.79 18.43 -2.20
CA SER A 379 -16.96 19.58 -1.80
C SER A 379 -15.69 19.66 -2.67
N PRO A 380 -14.86 20.63 -2.45
CA PRO A 380 -14.85 21.55 -1.35
C PRO A 380 -15.73 22.73 -1.66
N SER A 381 -16.47 23.10 -0.68
CA SER A 381 -16.80 24.50 -0.62
C SER A 381 -15.50 25.29 -0.83
N GLN A 382 -15.54 26.25 -1.71
CA GLN A 382 -14.52 27.27 -1.90
C GLN A 382 -13.91 27.68 -0.55
N PRO A 383 -12.63 28.05 -0.50
CA PRO A 383 -12.05 28.57 0.72
C PRO A 383 -12.98 29.65 1.28
N LEU A 384 -13.41 29.45 2.51
CA LEU A 384 -14.09 30.50 3.24
C LEU A 384 -13.07 31.61 3.45
N PHE A 385 -13.25 32.72 2.74
CA PHE A 385 -12.46 33.94 2.89
C PHE A 385 -12.59 34.53 4.29
#